data_0e242e618326ab433aa20ff332b7199a
#
_entry.id   0e242e618326ab433aa20ff332b7199a
#
_cell.length_a   1.000
_cell.length_b   1.000
_cell.length_c   1.000
_cell.angle_alpha   90.00
_cell.angle_beta   90.00
_cell.angle_gamma   90.00
#
_symmetry.space_group_name_H-M   'P 1'
#
loop_
_entity.id
_entity.type
_entity.pdbx_description
1 polymer ?
#
loop_
_entity_poly.entity_id
_entity_poly.type
_entity_poly.pdbx_seq_one_letter_code
_entity_poly.pdbx_strand_id
1 'polypeptide(L)'
;MYMKKWIMICACVAVFQTVLAQRITRQYNNVSFSAALKDLNARQHKYTINFVYDELEDFRVTKNIRNQSVPDAITQLIGFYPIRMTQVEDNIMVECTQKTPTKMIGRIIDNKNRPVDFANVALLNVRDSSLINGGVTNENGQFVIPCEARKAI
;
A
#
# COMPACT_ATOMS: atom_id res chain seq x y z
N MET A 1 44.42 -56.29 -14.82
CA MET A 1 44.78 -54.87 -14.73
C MET A 1 43.60 -54.01 -15.16
N TYR A 2 42.55 -53.98 -14.31
CA TYR A 2 41.40 -53.11 -14.55
C TYR A 2 41.22 -52.26 -13.29
N MET A 3 42.06 -51.25 -13.23
CA MET A 3 41.96 -50.21 -12.23
C MET A 3 41.46 -48.94 -12.86
N LYS A 4 40.42 -48.37 -12.26
CA LYS A 4 40.12 -46.95 -12.23
C LYS A 4 39.48 -46.32 -13.44
N LYS A 5 38.23 -46.63 -13.68
CA LYS A 5 37.30 -45.67 -14.30
C LYS A 5 36.11 -45.37 -13.41
N TRP A 6 36.39 -45.25 -12.12
CA TRP A 6 35.40 -44.86 -11.10
C TRP A 6 35.70 -43.48 -10.53
N ILE A 7 36.03 -42.54 -11.36
CA ILE A 7 36.20 -41.18 -10.86
C ILE A 7 35.55 -40.24 -11.87
N MET A 8 34.61 -39.50 -11.36
CA MET A 8 33.91 -38.34 -11.92
C MET A 8 32.55 -38.57 -12.53
N ILE A 9 31.66 -39.22 -11.82
CA ILE A 9 30.29 -38.71 -11.74
C ILE A 9 30.22 -37.89 -10.46
N CYS A 10 31.07 -36.88 -10.39
CA CYS A 10 30.90 -35.85 -9.36
C CYS A 10 29.76 -34.98 -9.82
N ALA A 11 28.64 -35.34 -9.32
CA ALA A 11 27.46 -34.56 -9.02
C ALA A 11 27.62 -33.07 -9.23
N CYS A 12 27.29 -32.58 -10.42
CA CYS A 12 26.66 -31.28 -10.54
C CYS A 12 25.21 -31.40 -10.05
N VAL A 13 25.06 -31.60 -8.74
CA VAL A 13 23.84 -31.20 -8.06
C VAL A 13 23.90 -29.68 -8.10
N ALA A 14 23.45 -29.10 -9.22
CA ALA A 14 23.05 -27.73 -9.28
C ALA A 14 21.92 -27.62 -8.25
N VAL A 15 22.29 -27.16 -7.06
CA VAL A 15 21.33 -26.72 -6.06
C VAL A 15 20.65 -25.52 -6.72
N PHE A 16 19.56 -25.80 -7.43
CA PHE A 16 18.56 -24.77 -7.74
C PHE A 16 18.05 -24.29 -6.38
N GLN A 17 18.75 -23.33 -5.82
CA GLN A 17 18.19 -22.50 -4.77
C GLN A 17 17.03 -21.76 -5.43
N THR A 18 15.85 -22.37 -5.39
CA THR A 18 14.62 -21.64 -5.62
C THR A 18 14.59 -20.57 -4.54
N VAL A 19 14.95 -19.36 -4.90
CA VAL A 19 14.68 -18.18 -4.09
C VAL A 19 13.15 -18.13 -4.01
N LEU A 20 12.60 -18.75 -2.98
CA LEU A 20 11.19 -18.62 -2.66
C LEU A 20 10.97 -17.15 -2.36
N ALA A 21 10.48 -16.42 -3.35
CA ALA A 21 10.09 -15.05 -3.16
C ALA A 21 9.11 -15.02 -1.97
N GLN A 22 9.52 -14.35 -0.91
CA GLN A 22 8.74 -14.30 0.33
C GLN A 22 7.34 -13.76 0.03
N ARG A 23 6.33 -14.59 0.28
CA ARG A 23 4.94 -14.27 0.06
C ARG A 23 4.29 -13.78 1.34
N ILE A 24 3.50 -12.73 1.23
CA ILE A 24 2.81 -12.11 2.36
C ILE A 24 1.35 -12.55 2.38
N THR A 25 0.90 -12.97 3.58
CA THR A 25 -0.52 -13.18 3.89
C THR A 25 -0.83 -12.41 5.15
N ARG A 26 -1.67 -11.39 5.07
CA ARG A 26 -2.01 -10.49 6.17
C ARG A 26 -3.42 -9.94 6.01
N GLN A 27 -4.06 -9.76 7.15
CA GLN A 27 -5.33 -9.05 7.23
C GLN A 27 -5.12 -7.76 8.01
N TYR A 28 -5.45 -6.65 7.39
CA TYR A 28 -5.49 -5.33 8.00
C TYR A 28 -6.95 -4.92 8.19
N ASN A 29 -7.26 -4.35 9.34
CA ASN A 29 -8.60 -3.86 9.65
C ASN A 29 -8.49 -2.47 10.27
N ASN A 30 -8.83 -1.45 9.48
CA ASN A 30 -8.81 -0.04 9.87
C ASN A 30 -7.47 0.42 10.49
N VAL A 31 -6.35 -0.06 9.98
CA VAL A 31 -5.02 0.37 10.42
C VAL A 31 -4.52 1.53 9.56
N SER A 32 -3.60 2.37 10.09
CA SER A 32 -2.99 3.40 9.27
C SER A 32 -2.11 2.77 8.18
N PHE A 33 -2.01 3.45 7.03
CA PHE A 33 -1.19 2.97 5.93
C PHE A 33 0.29 2.85 6.34
N SER A 34 0.79 3.82 7.10
CA SER A 34 2.15 3.80 7.67
C SER A 34 2.38 2.60 8.60
N ALA A 35 1.38 2.23 9.44
CA ALA A 35 1.48 1.04 10.29
C ALA A 35 1.49 -0.25 9.48
N ALA A 36 0.69 -0.32 8.40
CA ALA A 36 0.70 -1.47 7.50
C ALA A 36 2.05 -1.63 6.79
N LEU A 37 2.68 -0.54 6.33
CA LEU A 37 4.02 -0.56 5.74
C LEU A 37 5.09 -1.00 6.75
N LYS A 38 5.02 -0.53 8.00
CA LYS A 38 5.91 -0.98 9.07
C LYS A 38 5.78 -2.48 9.33
N ASP A 39 4.55 -3.02 9.38
CA ASP A 39 4.31 -4.45 9.55
C ASP A 39 4.87 -5.25 8.38
N LEU A 40 4.68 -4.80 7.15
CA LEU A 40 5.26 -5.43 5.96
C LEU A 40 6.80 -5.41 6.02
N ASN A 41 7.40 -4.28 6.35
CA ASN A 41 8.85 -4.14 6.43
C ASN A 41 9.47 -5.04 7.51
N ALA A 42 8.80 -5.21 8.64
CA ALA A 42 9.26 -6.07 9.73
C ALA A 42 9.21 -7.58 9.42
N ARG A 43 8.42 -7.99 8.43
CA ARG A 43 8.15 -9.40 8.10
C ARG A 43 8.90 -9.92 6.89
N GLN A 44 9.64 -9.09 6.24
CA GLN A 44 10.40 -9.45 5.06
C GLN A 44 11.82 -8.90 5.17
N HIS A 45 12.75 -9.47 4.39
CA HIS A 45 14.16 -9.11 4.46
C HIS A 45 14.73 -8.75 3.09
N LYS A 46 13.93 -8.87 2.03
CA LYS A 46 14.37 -8.60 0.67
C LYS A 46 14.35 -7.11 0.34
N TYR A 47 13.27 -6.43 0.72
CA TYR A 47 13.04 -5.05 0.31
C TYR A 47 13.29 -4.07 1.47
N THR A 48 13.82 -2.90 1.14
CA THR A 48 13.82 -1.74 2.04
C THR A 48 12.65 -0.84 1.67
N ILE A 49 11.65 -0.74 2.55
CA ILE A 49 10.46 0.08 2.31
C ILE A 49 10.66 1.43 2.99
N ASN A 50 10.79 2.48 2.17
CA ASN A 50 10.98 3.86 2.60
C ASN A 50 9.69 4.66 2.44
N PHE A 51 9.31 5.42 3.44
CA PHE A 51 8.15 6.30 3.41
C PHE A 51 8.25 7.39 4.48
N VAL A 52 7.51 8.49 4.29
CA VAL A 52 7.36 9.53 5.30
C VAL A 52 6.11 9.22 6.13
N TYR A 53 6.29 9.01 7.43
CA TYR A 53 5.25 8.55 8.34
C TYR A 53 4.04 9.49 8.33
N ASP A 54 4.27 10.79 8.55
CA ASP A 54 3.22 11.81 8.68
C ASP A 54 2.42 12.03 7.38
N GLU A 55 3.02 11.70 6.22
CA GLU A 55 2.30 11.78 4.95
C GLU A 55 1.25 10.68 4.80
N LEU A 56 1.43 9.53 5.46
CA LEU A 56 0.66 8.32 5.23
C LEU A 56 -0.18 7.85 6.42
N GLU A 57 -0.02 8.42 7.62
CA GLU A 57 -0.68 7.93 8.82
C GLU A 57 -2.21 8.09 8.83
N ASP A 58 -2.70 9.13 8.14
CA ASP A 58 -4.13 9.44 8.06
C ASP A 58 -4.91 8.49 7.13
N PHE A 59 -4.22 7.89 6.15
CA PHE A 59 -4.85 6.92 5.25
C PHE A 59 -5.09 5.60 5.99
N ARG A 60 -6.34 5.13 5.99
CA ARG A 60 -6.75 3.92 6.69
C ARG A 60 -6.99 2.77 5.71
N VAL A 61 -6.43 1.61 6.02
CA VAL A 61 -6.55 0.43 5.17
C VAL A 61 -7.29 -0.70 5.88
N THR A 62 -8.23 -1.29 5.14
CA THR A 62 -8.90 -2.54 5.48
C THR A 62 -8.75 -3.47 4.28
N LYS A 63 -7.83 -4.43 4.37
CA LYS A 63 -7.50 -5.32 3.24
C LYS A 63 -7.12 -6.71 3.74
N ASN A 64 -7.46 -7.70 2.94
CA ASN A 64 -7.04 -9.08 3.15
C ASN A 64 -6.03 -9.45 2.05
N ILE A 65 -4.75 -9.37 2.39
CA ILE A 65 -3.63 -9.76 1.53
C ILE A 65 -3.46 -11.27 1.62
N ARG A 66 -3.49 -11.97 0.49
CA ARG A 66 -3.33 -13.42 0.44
C ARG A 66 -2.26 -13.81 -0.56
N ASN A 67 -1.19 -14.42 -0.07
CA ASN A 67 -0.12 -14.99 -0.89
C ASN A 67 0.40 -14.03 -1.97
N GLN A 68 0.65 -12.75 -1.61
CA GLN A 68 1.13 -11.71 -2.49
C GLN A 68 2.63 -11.48 -2.35
N SER A 69 3.29 -10.99 -3.39
CA SER A 69 4.60 -10.38 -3.24
C SER A 69 4.51 -9.07 -2.43
N VAL A 70 5.62 -8.60 -1.89
CA VAL A 70 5.63 -7.34 -1.13
C VAL A 70 5.19 -6.14 -1.99
N PRO A 71 5.70 -5.96 -3.24
CA PRO A 71 5.21 -4.89 -4.10
C PRO A 71 3.72 -4.99 -4.43
N ASP A 72 3.22 -6.20 -4.72
CA ASP A 72 1.79 -6.41 -5.00
C ASP A 72 0.92 -6.11 -3.78
N ALA A 73 1.39 -6.52 -2.59
CA ALA A 73 0.71 -6.22 -1.32
C ALA A 73 0.61 -4.70 -1.11
N ILE A 74 1.70 -3.95 -1.33
CA ILE A 74 1.70 -2.49 -1.22
C ILE A 74 0.75 -1.88 -2.26
N THR A 75 0.79 -2.34 -3.51
CA THR A 75 -0.13 -1.87 -4.56
C THR A 75 -1.60 -2.11 -4.17
N GLN A 76 -1.91 -3.26 -3.60
CA GLN A 76 -3.26 -3.57 -3.11
C GLN A 76 -3.67 -2.66 -1.93
N LEU A 77 -2.72 -2.29 -1.05
CA LEU A 77 -2.98 -1.36 0.05
C LEU A 77 -3.23 0.06 -0.46
N ILE A 78 -2.53 0.51 -1.51
CA ILE A 78 -2.70 1.84 -2.11
C ILE A 78 -4.14 2.05 -2.58
N GLY A 79 -4.70 1.09 -3.31
CA GLY A 79 -6.08 1.16 -3.78
C GLY A 79 -6.35 2.47 -4.53
N PHE A 80 -7.29 3.28 -4.02
CA PHE A 80 -7.70 4.56 -4.61
C PHE A 80 -7.04 5.79 -3.97
N TYR A 81 -6.12 5.59 -3.02
CA TYR A 81 -5.45 6.71 -2.37
C TYR A 81 -4.45 7.41 -3.31
N PRO A 82 -4.23 8.71 -3.14
CA PRO A 82 -3.22 9.46 -3.89
C PRO A 82 -1.81 9.11 -3.39
N ILE A 83 -1.48 7.84 -3.44
CA ILE A 83 -0.21 7.27 -2.99
C ILE A 83 0.41 6.56 -4.18
N ARG A 84 1.71 6.74 -4.35
CA ARG A 84 2.50 6.07 -5.39
C ARG A 84 3.58 5.22 -4.74
N MET A 85 3.81 4.05 -5.33
CA MET A 85 4.95 3.22 -5.06
C MET A 85 5.91 3.31 -6.25
N THR A 86 7.18 3.50 -5.96
CA THR A 86 8.27 3.38 -6.93
C THR A 86 9.26 2.34 -6.41
N GLN A 87 9.64 1.40 -7.26
CA GLN A 87 10.61 0.38 -6.92
C GLN A 87 11.84 0.51 -7.83
N VAL A 88 13.02 0.51 -7.22
CA VAL A 88 14.31 0.40 -7.89
C VAL A 88 15.07 -0.71 -7.18
N GLU A 89 15.27 -1.83 -7.87
CA GLU A 89 15.85 -3.06 -7.31
C GLU A 89 15.10 -3.50 -6.04
N ASP A 90 15.78 -3.56 -4.90
CA ASP A 90 15.20 -3.95 -3.61
C ASP A 90 14.77 -2.73 -2.76
N ASN A 91 14.85 -1.51 -3.29
CA ASN A 91 14.37 -0.31 -2.63
C ASN A 91 12.97 0.06 -3.12
N ILE A 92 12.03 0.17 -2.20
CA ILE A 92 10.67 0.59 -2.46
C ILE A 92 10.45 1.93 -1.76
N MET A 93 10.05 2.95 -2.54
CA MET A 93 9.62 4.25 -2.03
C MET A 93 8.11 4.34 -2.14
N VAL A 94 7.46 4.71 -1.04
CA VAL A 94 6.01 4.95 -0.98
C VAL A 94 5.77 6.37 -0.51
N GLU A 95 5.11 7.16 -1.33
CA GLU A 95 4.89 8.58 -1.09
C GLU A 95 3.48 9.03 -1.45
N CYS A 96 2.97 10.04 -0.74
CA CYS A 96 1.76 10.73 -1.15
C CYS A 96 2.07 11.60 -2.38
N THR A 97 1.27 11.47 -3.45
CA THR A 97 1.45 12.24 -4.70
C THR A 97 0.90 13.66 -4.57
N GLN A 98 0.05 13.89 -3.58
CA GLN A 98 -0.56 15.20 -3.30
C GLN A 98 -0.02 15.73 -1.98
N LYS A 99 1.14 16.37 -2.04
CA LYS A 99 1.82 16.96 -0.87
C LYS A 99 1.21 18.33 -0.58
N THR A 100 0.12 18.35 0.16
CA THR A 100 -0.51 19.57 0.64
C THR A 100 -0.41 19.67 2.16
N PRO A 101 -0.31 20.90 2.72
CA PRO A 101 -0.16 21.08 4.16
C PRO A 101 -1.42 20.70 4.96
N THR A 102 -2.56 20.53 4.29
CA THR A 102 -3.85 20.22 4.91
C THR A 102 -4.54 19.07 4.20
N LYS A 103 -5.30 18.30 4.97
CA LYS A 103 -6.13 17.20 4.48
C LYS A 103 -7.54 17.33 5.06
N MET A 104 -8.55 17.05 4.25
CA MET A 104 -9.90 16.84 4.74
C MET A 104 -10.10 15.34 4.97
N ILE A 105 -10.42 14.97 6.20
CA ILE A 105 -10.66 13.59 6.61
C ILE A 105 -12.10 13.48 7.05
N GLY A 106 -12.79 12.45 6.58
CA GLY A 106 -14.18 12.25 6.94
C GLY A 106 -14.65 10.83 6.72
N ARG A 107 -15.93 10.62 6.99
CA ARG A 107 -16.61 9.34 6.82
C ARG A 107 -18.01 9.56 6.24
N ILE A 108 -18.37 8.76 5.26
CA ILE A 108 -19.72 8.71 4.70
C ILE A 108 -20.47 7.53 5.32
N ILE A 109 -21.64 7.81 5.84
CA ILE A 109 -22.56 6.82 6.40
C ILE A 109 -23.95 6.99 5.77
N ASP A 110 -24.69 5.89 5.70
CA ASP A 110 -26.09 5.94 5.29
C ASP A 110 -27.03 6.34 6.47
N ASN A 111 -28.32 6.40 6.20
CA ASN A 111 -29.35 6.74 7.21
C ASN A 111 -29.51 5.70 8.33
N LYS A 112 -28.82 4.54 8.22
CA LYS A 112 -28.78 3.47 9.24
C LYS A 112 -27.40 3.40 9.93
N ASN A 113 -26.57 4.46 9.81
CA ASN A 113 -25.22 4.54 10.34
C ASN A 113 -24.23 3.48 9.77
N ARG A 114 -24.52 2.89 8.63
CA ARG A 114 -23.61 1.94 7.99
C ARG A 114 -22.63 2.71 7.08
N PRO A 115 -21.37 2.29 7.02
CA PRO A 115 -20.39 2.92 6.12
C PRO A 115 -20.84 2.75 4.66
N VAL A 116 -20.63 3.80 3.87
CA VAL A 116 -20.81 3.76 2.43
C VAL A 116 -19.42 3.65 1.80
N ASP A 117 -19.13 2.50 1.24
CA ASP A 117 -17.87 2.22 0.54
C ASP A 117 -17.92 2.71 -0.91
N PHE A 118 -16.74 3.01 -1.45
CA PHE A 118 -16.53 3.43 -2.84
C PHE A 118 -17.39 4.63 -3.30
N ALA A 119 -17.85 5.45 -2.36
CA ALA A 119 -18.54 6.69 -2.66
C ALA A 119 -17.55 7.74 -3.17
N ASN A 120 -17.91 8.44 -4.26
CA ASN A 120 -17.16 9.59 -4.72
C ASN A 120 -17.45 10.80 -3.83
N VAL A 121 -16.38 11.45 -3.35
CA VAL A 121 -16.43 12.66 -2.53
C VAL A 121 -15.76 13.78 -3.31
N ALA A 122 -16.46 14.87 -3.52
CA ALA A 122 -15.95 16.06 -4.20
C ALA A 122 -15.78 17.22 -3.22
N LEU A 123 -14.64 17.86 -3.24
CA LEU A 123 -14.35 19.08 -2.51
C LEU A 123 -14.53 20.26 -3.46
N LEU A 124 -15.50 21.09 -3.18
CA LEU A 124 -15.87 22.20 -4.04
C LEU A 124 -15.48 23.56 -3.41
N ASN A 125 -15.20 24.53 -4.26
CA ASN A 125 -15.00 25.90 -3.84
C ASN A 125 -16.35 26.52 -3.45
N VAL A 126 -16.41 27.13 -2.26
CA VAL A 126 -17.63 27.76 -1.71
C VAL A 126 -18.17 28.90 -2.60
N ARG A 127 -17.31 29.58 -3.36
CA ARG A 127 -17.68 30.78 -4.11
C ARG A 127 -18.37 30.49 -5.43
N ASP A 128 -17.89 29.49 -6.14
CA ASP A 128 -18.26 29.22 -7.53
C ASP A 128 -18.57 27.75 -7.81
N SER A 129 -18.55 26.90 -6.77
CA SER A 129 -18.76 25.45 -6.87
C SER A 129 -17.79 24.73 -7.83
N SER A 130 -16.67 25.36 -8.17
CA SER A 130 -15.63 24.68 -8.94
C SER A 130 -15.00 23.53 -8.15
N LEU A 131 -14.61 22.47 -8.85
CA LEU A 131 -13.95 21.33 -8.23
C LEU A 131 -12.53 21.72 -7.80
N ILE A 132 -12.24 21.58 -6.50
CA ILE A 132 -10.89 21.76 -5.94
C ILE A 132 -10.14 20.43 -5.99
N ASN A 133 -10.75 19.39 -5.45
CA ASN A 133 -10.18 18.03 -5.39
C ASN A 133 -11.28 17.02 -5.11
N GLY A 134 -10.94 15.72 -5.12
CA GLY A 134 -11.88 14.65 -4.81
C GLY A 134 -11.19 13.38 -4.32
N GLY A 135 -11.98 12.45 -3.85
CA GLY A 135 -11.53 11.16 -3.40
C GLY A 135 -12.65 10.13 -3.40
N VAL A 136 -12.31 8.91 -3.01
CA VAL A 136 -13.23 7.78 -2.90
C VAL A 136 -13.16 7.23 -1.49
N THR A 137 -14.29 6.87 -0.89
CA THR A 137 -14.31 6.22 0.41
C THR A 137 -13.75 4.80 0.33
N ASN A 138 -13.08 4.38 1.39
CA ASN A 138 -12.66 2.99 1.57
C ASN A 138 -13.83 2.11 2.06
N GLU A 139 -13.57 0.84 2.33
CA GLU A 139 -14.55 -0.14 2.82
C GLU A 139 -15.20 0.24 4.18
N ASN A 140 -14.60 1.16 4.92
CA ASN A 140 -15.13 1.71 6.18
C ASN A 140 -15.88 3.04 5.98
N GLY A 141 -16.10 3.44 4.71
CA GLY A 141 -16.70 4.72 4.37
C GLY A 141 -15.80 5.92 4.63
N GLN A 142 -14.51 5.74 4.92
CA GLN A 142 -13.57 6.82 5.24
C GLN A 142 -12.92 7.37 3.98
N PHE A 143 -12.68 8.67 3.95
CA PHE A 143 -11.94 9.35 2.89
C PHE A 143 -10.88 10.29 3.45
N VAL A 144 -9.84 10.51 2.66
CA VAL A 144 -8.79 11.51 2.90
C VAL A 144 -8.60 12.26 1.59
N ILE A 145 -8.85 13.56 1.59
CA ILE A 145 -8.68 14.44 0.43
C ILE A 145 -7.66 15.52 0.78
N PRO A 146 -6.45 15.48 0.21
CA PRO A 146 -5.48 16.56 0.33
C PRO A 146 -6.05 17.87 -0.25
N CYS A 147 -5.92 18.98 0.47
CA CYS A 147 -6.43 20.27 0.03
C CYS A 147 -5.55 21.42 0.53
N GLU A 148 -5.44 22.47 -0.30
CA GLU A 148 -4.79 23.73 0.09
C GLU A 148 -5.79 24.78 0.53
N ALA A 149 -7.06 24.55 0.28
CA ALA A 149 -8.09 25.53 0.46
C ALA A 149 -8.52 25.68 1.93
N ARG A 150 -8.41 26.88 2.46
CA ARG A 150 -8.96 27.26 3.78
C ARG A 150 -10.49 27.49 3.75
N LYS A 151 -11.12 27.49 2.57
CA LYS A 151 -12.55 27.75 2.35
C LYS A 151 -13.09 26.75 1.33
N ALA A 152 -13.41 25.56 1.79
CA ALA A 152 -14.06 24.53 1.01
C ALA A 152 -15.30 24.02 1.76
N ILE A 153 -16.25 23.48 1.01
CA ILE A 153 -17.44 22.77 1.49
C ILE A 153 -17.29 21.29 1.15
#